data_6b4bef5fb4abcace420e9130124acc3d
#
_entry.id   6b4bef5fb4abcace420e9130124acc3d
#
_cell.length_a   1.000
_cell.length_b   1.000
_cell.length_c   1.000
_cell.angle_alpha   90.00
_cell.angle_beta   90.00
_cell.angle_gamma   90.00
#
_symmetry.space_group_name_H-M   'P 1'
#
loop_
_entity.id
_entity.type
_entity.pdbx_description
1 polymer ?
#
loop_
_entity_poly.entity_id
_entity_poly.type
_entity_poly.pdbx_seq_one_letter_code
_entity_poly.pdbx_strand_id
1 'polypeptide(L)'
;MPPIGHHLRPKAIGLYKTLHRLGREYPNKEYNFLGKLQAMTRRNAHLTDDKEIEEKLAIGEFVRKETEALYSLKKYRTMRRRYIQNE
;
A
#
# COMPACT_ATOMS: atom_id res chain seq x y z
N MET A 1 -1.32 -4.30 -13.61
CA MET A 1 -0.97 -2.97 -14.14
C MET A 1 -1.73 -2.71 -15.43
N PRO A 2 -2.26 -1.51 -15.64
CA PRO A 2 -2.85 -1.17 -16.94
C PRO A 2 -1.82 -1.26 -18.07
N PRO A 3 -2.27 -1.51 -19.31
CA PRO A 3 -1.34 -1.62 -20.44
C PRO A 3 -0.60 -0.31 -20.72
N ILE A 4 0.53 -0.42 -21.43
CA ILE A 4 1.33 0.72 -21.81
C ILE A 4 0.46 1.69 -22.63
N GLY A 5 0.52 2.98 -22.29
CA GLY A 5 -0.28 4.01 -22.94
C GLY A 5 -1.65 4.24 -22.32
N HIS A 6 -2.09 3.41 -21.37
CA HIS A 6 -3.35 3.62 -20.66
C HIS A 6 -3.24 4.84 -19.74
N HIS A 7 -4.28 5.69 -19.73
CA HIS A 7 -4.23 6.95 -18.97
C HIS A 7 -4.14 6.75 -17.44
N LEU A 8 -4.57 5.61 -16.92
CA LEU A 8 -4.50 5.30 -15.48
C LEU A 8 -3.18 4.62 -15.09
N ARG A 9 -2.31 4.28 -16.06
CA ARG A 9 -1.04 3.59 -15.77
C ARG A 9 -0.11 4.38 -14.84
N PRO A 10 0.11 5.69 -15.05
CA PRO A 10 0.96 6.46 -14.14
C PRO A 10 0.47 6.43 -12.70
N LYS A 11 -0.85 6.53 -12.50
CA LYS A 11 -1.47 6.47 -11.17
C LYS A 11 -1.25 5.10 -10.54
N ALA A 12 -1.43 4.02 -11.30
CA ALA A 12 -1.21 2.65 -10.83
C ALA A 12 0.24 2.41 -10.43
N ILE A 13 1.19 2.88 -11.23
CA ILE A 13 2.62 2.74 -10.95
C ILE A 13 2.98 3.50 -9.68
N GLY A 14 2.48 4.74 -9.53
CA GLY A 14 2.73 5.54 -8.33
C GLY A 14 2.21 4.87 -7.07
N LEU A 15 1.00 4.34 -7.13
CA LEU A 15 0.40 3.60 -6.01
C LEU A 15 1.20 2.35 -5.68
N TYR A 16 1.62 1.57 -6.68
CA TYR A 16 2.42 0.37 -6.47
C TYR A 16 3.74 0.71 -5.77
N LYS A 17 4.43 1.75 -6.22
CA LYS A 17 5.69 2.19 -5.60
C LYS A 17 5.49 2.59 -4.15
N THR A 18 4.42 3.32 -3.85
CA THR A 18 4.10 3.73 -2.48
C THR A 18 3.82 2.52 -1.60
N LEU A 19 3.00 1.59 -2.06
CA LEU A 19 2.68 0.37 -1.32
C LEU A 19 3.90 -0.52 -1.12
N HIS A 20 4.78 -0.60 -2.12
CA HIS A 20 6.02 -1.37 -2.01
C HIS A 20 6.93 -0.79 -0.93
N ARG A 21 7.08 0.51 -0.90
CA ARG A 21 7.88 1.19 0.12
C ARG A 21 7.29 0.96 1.51
N LEU A 22 5.98 1.10 1.67
CA LEU A 22 5.31 0.85 2.96
C LEU A 22 5.45 -0.62 3.37
N GLY A 23 5.37 -1.53 2.42
CA GLY A 23 5.48 -2.96 2.69
C GLY A 23 6.84 -3.41 3.18
N ARG A 24 7.92 -2.70 2.80
CA ARG A 24 9.27 -3.00 3.29
C ARG A 24 9.38 -2.84 4.79
N GLU A 25 8.65 -1.90 5.36
CA GLU A 25 8.69 -1.59 6.78
C GLU A 25 7.53 -2.23 7.56
N TYR A 26 6.73 -3.06 6.90
CA TYR A 26 5.55 -3.66 7.52
C TYR A 26 5.99 -4.54 8.70
N PRO A 27 5.44 -4.30 9.90
CA PRO A 27 5.96 -4.93 11.13
C PRO A 27 5.72 -6.43 11.21
N ASN A 28 4.69 -6.95 10.57
CA ASN A 28 4.38 -8.38 10.60
C ASN A 28 4.88 -9.06 9.33
N LYS A 29 6.05 -9.70 9.42
CA LYS A 29 6.66 -10.39 8.27
C LYS A 29 5.85 -11.61 7.83
N GLU A 30 5.10 -12.23 8.73
CA GLU A 30 4.27 -13.38 8.42
C GLU A 30 3.10 -13.01 7.51
N TYR A 31 2.64 -11.77 7.57
CA TYR A 31 1.59 -11.28 6.70
C TYR A 31 2.03 -11.28 5.23
N ASN A 32 3.33 -11.14 4.97
CA ASN A 32 3.91 -11.12 3.62
C ASN A 32 3.26 -10.05 2.72
N PHE A 33 3.32 -8.80 3.16
CA PHE A 33 2.68 -7.67 2.48
C PHE A 33 3.16 -7.56 1.03
N LEU A 34 4.47 -7.65 0.80
CA LEU A 34 5.04 -7.52 -0.54
C LEU A 34 4.61 -8.65 -1.47
N GLY A 35 4.55 -9.88 -0.96
CA GLY A 35 4.08 -11.03 -1.75
C GLY A 35 2.62 -10.89 -2.15
N LYS A 36 1.76 -10.41 -1.25
CA LYS A 36 0.36 -10.15 -1.54
C LYS A 36 0.19 -9.02 -2.55
N LEU A 37 1.00 -7.98 -2.44
CA LEU A 37 1.00 -6.86 -3.39
C LEU A 37 1.38 -7.33 -4.79
N GLN A 38 2.43 -8.14 -4.91
CA GLN A 38 2.86 -8.70 -6.19
C GLN A 38 1.78 -9.59 -6.80
N ALA A 39 1.14 -10.44 -5.98
CA ALA A 39 0.08 -11.33 -6.44
C ALA A 39 -1.13 -10.54 -6.97
N MET A 40 -1.54 -9.48 -6.27
CA MET A 40 -2.62 -8.61 -6.73
C MET A 40 -2.25 -7.91 -8.04
N THR A 41 -1.02 -7.41 -8.16
CA THR A 41 -0.55 -6.73 -9.36
C THR A 41 -0.58 -7.67 -10.56
N ARG A 42 -0.12 -8.92 -10.40
CA ARG A 42 -0.16 -9.92 -11.47
C ARG A 42 -1.60 -10.28 -11.86
N ARG A 43 -2.47 -10.45 -10.87
CA ARG A 43 -3.87 -10.79 -11.11
C ARG A 43 -4.59 -9.72 -11.92
N ASN A 44 -4.25 -8.47 -11.68
CA ASN A 44 -4.90 -7.32 -12.31
C ASN A 44 -4.15 -6.80 -13.54
N ALA A 45 -3.06 -7.43 -13.95
CA ALA A 45 -2.20 -6.95 -15.04
C ALA A 45 -2.92 -6.90 -16.39
N HIS A 46 -3.92 -7.75 -16.60
CA HIS A 46 -4.66 -7.85 -17.87
C HIS A 46 -5.91 -6.96 -17.93
N LEU A 47 -6.21 -6.21 -16.87
CA LEU A 47 -7.39 -5.35 -16.85
C LEU A 47 -7.24 -4.19 -17.83
N THR A 48 -8.25 -3.98 -18.66
CA THR A 48 -8.29 -2.89 -19.64
C THR A 48 -9.49 -1.96 -19.45
N ASP A 49 -10.53 -2.40 -18.72
CA ASP A 49 -11.71 -1.60 -18.44
C ASP A 49 -11.39 -0.54 -17.39
N ASP A 50 -11.61 0.73 -17.75
CA ASP A 50 -11.34 1.87 -16.86
C ASP A 50 -12.05 1.76 -15.52
N LYS A 51 -13.31 1.32 -15.53
CA LYS A 51 -14.10 1.19 -14.31
C LYS A 51 -13.49 0.16 -13.36
N GLU A 52 -13.11 -1.01 -13.89
CA GLU A 52 -12.47 -2.06 -13.09
C GLU A 52 -11.12 -1.59 -12.54
N ILE A 53 -10.34 -0.91 -13.36
CA ILE A 53 -9.03 -0.37 -12.94
C ILE A 53 -9.22 0.65 -11.83
N GLU A 54 -10.19 1.56 -11.96
CA GLU A 54 -10.48 2.55 -10.92
C GLU A 54 -10.92 1.91 -9.62
N GLU A 55 -11.74 0.86 -9.67
CA GLU A 55 -12.15 0.11 -8.48
C GLU A 55 -10.95 -0.52 -7.77
N LYS A 56 -10.03 -1.13 -8.53
CA LYS A 56 -8.81 -1.72 -7.95
C LYS A 56 -7.87 -0.67 -7.40
N LEU A 57 -7.75 0.49 -8.06
CA LEU A 57 -6.96 1.60 -7.54
C LEU A 57 -7.55 2.15 -6.23
N ALA A 58 -8.87 2.23 -6.13
CA ALA A 58 -9.54 2.66 -4.91
C ALA A 58 -9.25 1.72 -3.74
N ILE A 59 -9.24 0.40 -3.98
CA ILE A 59 -8.86 -0.59 -2.97
C ILE A 59 -7.41 -0.39 -2.54
N GLY A 60 -6.51 -0.18 -3.49
CA GLY A 60 -5.10 0.09 -3.19
C GLY A 60 -4.90 1.36 -2.38
N GLU A 61 -5.62 2.42 -2.69
CA GLU A 61 -5.59 3.66 -1.92
C GLU A 61 -6.09 3.45 -0.49
N PHE A 62 -7.13 2.66 -0.31
CA PHE A 62 -7.63 2.31 1.01
C PHE A 62 -6.55 1.57 1.81
N VAL A 63 -5.88 0.59 1.21
CA VAL A 63 -4.81 -0.16 1.86
C VAL A 63 -3.66 0.78 2.25
N ARG A 64 -3.30 1.73 1.36
CA ARG A 64 -2.26 2.71 1.64
C ARG A 64 -2.59 3.54 2.88
N LYS A 65 -3.82 4.07 2.94
CA LYS A 65 -4.27 4.89 4.07
C LYS A 65 -4.28 4.09 5.38
N GLU A 66 -4.75 2.85 5.34
CA GLU A 66 -4.77 1.97 6.51
C GLU A 66 -3.35 1.67 7.01
N THR A 67 -2.42 1.38 6.09
CA THR A 67 -1.03 1.08 6.45
C THR A 67 -0.33 2.30 7.02
N GLU A 68 -0.53 3.47 6.43
CA GLU A 68 0.03 4.73 6.95
C GLU A 68 -0.51 5.05 8.34
N ALA A 69 -1.80 4.80 8.57
CA ALA A 69 -2.41 4.99 9.89
C ALA A 69 -1.79 4.07 10.94
N LEU A 70 -1.51 2.81 10.58
CA LEU A 70 -0.83 1.87 11.48
C LEU A 70 0.57 2.35 11.86
N TYR A 71 1.32 2.87 10.91
CA TYR A 71 2.66 3.41 11.18
C TYR A 71 2.60 4.63 12.08
N SER A 72 1.66 5.52 11.85
CA SER A 72 1.47 6.71 12.70
C SER A 72 1.12 6.30 14.12
N LEU A 73 0.24 5.32 14.28
CA LEU A 73 -0.15 4.82 15.60
C LEU A 73 1.03 4.18 16.33
N LYS A 74 1.84 3.39 15.63
CA LYS A 74 3.03 2.77 16.20
C LYS A 74 4.04 3.82 16.66
N LYS A 75 4.27 4.84 15.85
CA LYS A 75 5.15 5.96 16.19
C LYS A 75 4.65 6.70 17.42
N TYR A 76 3.34 6.97 17.49
CA TYR A 76 2.73 7.63 18.63
C TYR A 76 2.94 6.82 19.92
N ARG A 77 2.70 5.51 19.88
CA ARG A 77 2.89 4.63 21.03
C ARG A 77 4.33 4.62 21.51
N THR A 78 5.29 4.61 20.60
CA THR A 78 6.71 4.65 20.93
C THR A 78 7.08 5.97 21.61
N MET A 79 6.61 7.09 21.09
CA MET A 79 6.84 8.42 21.67
C MET A 79 6.23 8.52 23.06
N ARG A 80 5.00 8.00 23.24
CA ARG A 80 4.33 8.01 24.55
C ARG A 80 5.09 7.19 25.59
N ARG A 81 5.63 6.05 25.21
CA ARG A 81 6.45 5.21 26.11
C ARG A 81 7.69 5.95 26.56
N ARG A 82 8.38 6.66 25.66
CA ARG A 82 9.55 7.45 25.98
C ARG A 82 9.21 8.56 26.99
N TYR A 83 8.06 9.20 26.79
CA TYR A 83 7.60 10.25 27.68
C TYR A 83 7.36 9.73 29.10
N ILE A 84 6.68 8.59 29.22
CA ILE A 84 6.38 7.97 30.52
C ILE A 84 7.67 7.51 31.22
N GLN A 85 8.63 6.98 30.48
CA GLN A 85 9.89 6.52 31.07
C GLN A 85 10.78 7.65 31.55
N ASN A 86 10.60 8.86 31.04
CA ASN A 86 11.40 10.03 31.43
C ASN A 86 10.80 10.78 32.63
N GLU A 87 9.64 10.39 33.09
CA GLU A 87 9.06 10.91 34.34
C GLU A 87 9.60 10.11 35.54
#